data_a02b092dd3b214765564e3f0494790d6
#
_entry.id   a02b092dd3b214765564e3f0494790d6
#
_cell.length_a   1.000
_cell.length_b   1.000
_cell.length_c   1.000
_cell.angle_alpha   90.00
_cell.angle_beta   90.00
_cell.angle_gamma   90.00
#
_symmetry.space_group_name_H-M   'P 1'
#
loop_
_entity.id
_entity.type
_entity.pdbx_description
1 polymer ?
#
loop_
_entity_poly.entity_id
_entity_poly.type
_entity_poly.pdbx_seq_one_letter_code
_entity_poly.pdbx_strand_id
1 'polypeptide(L)'
;IEVVDTKNTISPKLIAHTIPLNNVKINGNNRLTSNRDLAIKEIISWDVSQQLYNYRDTYGLSTEGYTRSDGWDSPETKLKGHGSGHYMSALALAYAAATNPSHKEILRRNITRMVNELRECQERTFVWSEELGRYLEARDFAPEEELKKMKGTWEAFDEHKTKWATYGYGYLNAIPPHHPALIEMYRAYNNSDWVWAPYYSIHKQLAGLIDIATYMDDKSIADKALLIAKDMGLWVWNRMHYRTYVKKDGTQEERRTHPGNRYEMWNMYIAGEVGGMGESLARLSEMVSAPEEKARLIEASNCFDSPAFYEPLSKNIDDIRNRHANQHIPMIIGALRSYLSNNDTFYYHVSHNFWNLIQGRYRYSTGGVGNGEMFRQPYT
;
A
#
# COMPACT_ATOMS: atom_id res chain seq x y z
N ILE A 1 -32.22 -5.16 20.11
CA ILE A 1 -31.67 -4.07 19.30
C ILE A 1 -31.99 -4.46 17.87
N GLU A 2 -33.00 -3.80 17.27
CA GLU A 2 -33.29 -3.96 15.85
C GLU A 2 -32.08 -3.46 15.06
N VAL A 3 -31.49 -4.33 14.26
CA VAL A 3 -30.49 -3.94 13.24
C VAL A 3 -31.29 -3.28 12.12
N VAL A 4 -31.35 -1.96 12.12
CA VAL A 4 -31.92 -1.21 10.99
C VAL A 4 -31.05 -1.50 9.77
N ASP A 5 -31.61 -2.08 8.73
CA ASP A 5 -30.94 -2.25 7.45
C ASP A 5 -30.74 -0.86 6.81
N THR A 6 -29.58 -0.30 7.00
CA THR A 6 -29.24 1.06 6.55
C THR A 6 -28.78 1.13 5.08
N LYS A 7 -28.78 0.02 4.36
CA LYS A 7 -28.35 -0.02 2.95
C LYS A 7 -29.08 0.96 2.04
N ASN A 8 -30.29 1.34 2.41
CA ASN A 8 -31.13 2.24 1.62
C ASN A 8 -31.15 3.71 2.09
N THR A 9 -30.45 4.04 3.19
CA THR A 9 -30.56 5.38 3.80
C THR A 9 -29.34 6.28 3.58
N ILE A 10 -28.23 5.74 3.10
CA ILE A 10 -26.97 6.49 2.92
C ILE A 10 -26.75 6.78 1.45
N SER A 11 -26.71 8.06 1.12
CA SER A 11 -26.36 8.50 -0.24
C SER A 11 -24.84 8.48 -0.42
N PRO A 12 -24.30 7.86 -1.48
CA PRO A 12 -22.88 7.89 -1.79
C PRO A 12 -22.41 9.24 -2.32
N LYS A 13 -23.27 10.25 -2.40
CA LYS A 13 -22.89 11.57 -2.91
C LYS A 13 -21.97 12.28 -1.91
N LEU A 14 -20.80 12.68 -2.38
CA LEU A 14 -19.94 13.58 -1.64
C LEU A 14 -20.58 14.97 -1.55
N ILE A 15 -20.51 15.58 -0.37
CA ILE A 15 -20.93 16.96 -0.15
C ILE A 15 -19.88 17.94 -0.69
N ALA A 16 -18.61 17.50 -0.75
CA ALA A 16 -17.50 18.29 -1.24
C ALA A 16 -16.69 17.49 -2.28
N HIS A 17 -16.13 18.18 -3.25
CA HIS A 17 -15.25 17.63 -4.26
C HIS A 17 -13.85 18.19 -4.10
N THR A 18 -12.84 17.33 -4.27
CA THR A 18 -11.44 17.77 -4.28
C THR A 18 -11.12 18.51 -5.57
N ILE A 19 -10.39 19.60 -5.44
CA ILE A 19 -9.82 20.29 -6.60
C ILE A 19 -8.45 19.66 -6.87
N PRO A 20 -8.18 19.15 -8.11
CA PRO A 20 -6.88 18.63 -8.47
C PRO A 20 -5.77 19.66 -8.22
N LEU A 21 -4.64 19.22 -7.67
CA LEU A 21 -3.56 20.12 -7.24
C LEU A 21 -3.02 21.01 -8.38
N ASN A 22 -2.95 20.49 -9.59
CA ASN A 22 -2.53 21.23 -10.79
C ASN A 22 -3.50 22.36 -11.19
N ASN A 23 -4.70 22.39 -10.62
CA ASN A 23 -5.69 23.44 -10.80
C ASN A 23 -5.67 24.45 -9.65
N VAL A 24 -4.81 24.26 -8.65
CA VAL A 24 -4.66 25.17 -7.51
C VAL A 24 -3.45 26.05 -7.70
N LYS A 25 -3.65 27.36 -7.67
CA LYS A 25 -2.57 28.36 -7.77
C LYS A 25 -2.58 29.25 -6.54
N ILE A 26 -1.47 29.25 -5.81
CA ILE A 26 -1.25 30.18 -4.71
C ILE A 26 -0.57 31.43 -5.28
N ASN A 27 -1.22 32.56 -5.15
CA ASN A 27 -0.73 33.83 -5.66
C ASN A 27 0.14 34.60 -4.62
N GLY A 28 1.09 35.34 -5.15
CA GLY A 28 1.95 36.22 -4.35
C GLY A 28 3.17 35.51 -3.74
N ASN A 29 4.04 36.31 -3.14
CA ASN A 29 5.20 35.84 -2.40
C ASN A 29 4.86 35.81 -0.90
N ASN A 30 4.68 34.65 -0.37
CA ASN A 30 4.26 34.43 1.02
C ASN A 30 4.89 33.12 1.58
N ARG A 31 4.67 32.87 2.88
CA ARG A 31 5.24 31.71 3.55
C ARG A 31 4.87 30.37 2.87
N LEU A 32 3.66 30.23 2.34
CA LEU A 32 3.24 28.99 1.68
C LEU A 32 4.01 28.74 0.39
N THR A 33 4.15 29.78 -0.45
CA THR A 33 4.92 29.68 -1.70
C THR A 33 6.40 29.46 -1.43
N SER A 34 6.98 30.12 -0.42
CA SER A 34 8.38 29.94 -0.04
C SER A 34 8.66 28.52 0.48
N ASN A 35 7.78 27.98 1.32
CA ASN A 35 7.92 26.61 1.85
C ASN A 35 7.74 25.56 0.74
N ARG A 36 6.77 25.76 -0.17
CA ARG A 36 6.62 24.91 -1.35
C ARG A 36 7.90 24.86 -2.18
N ASP A 37 8.47 26.01 -2.49
CA ASP A 37 9.65 26.09 -3.34
C ASP A 37 10.89 25.50 -2.65
N LEU A 38 10.99 25.65 -1.32
CA LEU A 38 12.02 25.00 -0.52
C LEU A 38 11.86 23.46 -0.54
N ALA A 39 10.66 22.95 -0.34
CA ALA A 39 10.37 21.52 -0.41
C ALA A 39 10.67 20.92 -1.80
N ILE A 40 10.33 21.65 -2.87
CA ILE A 40 10.65 21.24 -4.24
C ILE A 40 12.18 21.17 -4.45
N LYS A 41 12.94 22.13 -3.95
CA LYS A 41 14.42 22.11 -4.04
C LYS A 41 15.00 20.92 -3.30
N GLU A 42 14.47 20.58 -2.14
CA GLU A 42 14.89 19.41 -1.38
C GLU A 42 14.62 18.11 -2.17
N ILE A 43 13.40 17.94 -2.69
CA ILE A 43 13.02 16.74 -3.48
C ILE A 43 13.90 16.59 -4.73
N ILE A 44 14.23 17.68 -5.41
CA ILE A 44 15.12 17.68 -6.58
C ILE A 44 16.55 17.25 -6.23
N SER A 45 17.02 17.54 -5.02
CA SER A 45 18.38 17.23 -4.58
C SER A 45 18.61 15.75 -4.29
N TRP A 46 17.55 14.97 -4.14
CA TRP A 46 17.65 13.55 -3.83
C TRP A 46 18.14 12.73 -5.03
N ASP A 47 19.00 11.77 -4.75
CA ASP A 47 19.57 10.90 -5.78
C ASP A 47 18.58 9.81 -6.17
N VAL A 48 18.10 9.86 -7.41
CA VAL A 48 17.19 8.85 -7.98
C VAL A 48 17.82 7.47 -8.00
N SER A 49 19.15 7.37 -8.18
CA SER A 49 19.84 6.07 -8.20
C SER A 49 19.75 5.37 -6.85
N GLN A 50 19.80 6.13 -5.76
CA GLN A 50 19.65 5.61 -4.41
C GLN A 50 18.24 5.04 -4.18
N GLN A 51 17.21 5.66 -4.75
CA GLN A 51 15.83 5.19 -4.65
C GLN A 51 15.58 3.89 -5.45
N LEU A 52 16.35 3.65 -6.50
CA LEU A 52 16.23 2.50 -7.39
C LEU A 52 17.13 1.32 -7.02
N TYR A 53 18.15 1.54 -6.19
CA TYR A 53 19.17 0.55 -5.85
C TYR A 53 18.58 -0.80 -5.43
N ASN A 54 17.69 -0.80 -4.44
CA ASN A 54 17.11 -2.04 -3.88
C ASN A 54 16.23 -2.80 -4.89
N TYR A 55 15.56 -2.08 -5.79
CA TYR A 55 14.77 -2.74 -6.84
C TYR A 55 15.69 -3.46 -7.81
N ARG A 56 16.69 -2.78 -8.34
CA ARG A 56 17.64 -3.38 -9.28
C ARG A 56 18.33 -4.59 -8.66
N ASP A 57 18.77 -4.47 -7.42
CA ASP A 57 19.40 -5.56 -6.67
C ASP A 57 18.43 -6.75 -6.50
N THR A 58 17.19 -6.52 -6.09
CA THR A 58 16.16 -7.56 -5.92
C THR A 58 15.81 -8.28 -7.22
N TYR A 59 15.85 -7.57 -8.36
CA TYR A 59 15.52 -8.15 -9.66
C TYR A 59 16.77 -8.60 -10.47
N GLY A 60 17.93 -8.61 -9.86
CA GLY A 60 19.17 -9.06 -10.51
C GLY A 60 19.63 -8.17 -11.66
N LEU A 61 19.32 -6.89 -11.61
CA LEU A 61 19.83 -5.88 -12.51
C LEU A 61 21.11 -5.25 -11.95
N SER A 62 21.99 -4.75 -12.82
CA SER A 62 23.23 -4.10 -12.38
C SER A 62 22.94 -2.90 -11.48
N THR A 63 23.64 -2.83 -10.37
CA THR A 63 23.67 -1.68 -9.45
C THR A 63 24.95 -0.85 -9.59
N GLU A 64 25.78 -1.15 -10.59
CA GLU A 64 26.98 -0.36 -10.89
C GLU A 64 26.62 1.08 -11.24
N GLY A 65 27.23 2.04 -10.58
CA GLY A 65 26.92 3.47 -10.75
C GLY A 65 25.69 3.94 -9.96
N TYR A 66 25.07 3.08 -9.16
CA TYR A 66 23.96 3.46 -8.29
C TYR A 66 24.46 3.70 -6.86
N THR A 67 23.95 4.74 -6.23
CA THR A 67 24.19 4.99 -4.82
C THR A 67 23.43 3.95 -3.98
N ARG A 68 24.13 3.30 -3.06
CA ARG A 68 23.48 2.34 -2.15
C ARG A 68 22.47 3.05 -1.26
N SER A 69 21.27 2.47 -1.13
CA SER A 69 20.23 3.00 -0.24
C SER A 69 20.67 2.95 1.22
N ASP A 70 20.15 3.84 2.03
CA ASP A 70 20.49 3.97 3.46
C ASP A 70 19.25 4.12 4.36
N GLY A 71 19.48 4.30 5.65
CA GLY A 71 18.43 4.51 6.65
C GLY A 71 17.41 3.37 6.66
N TRP A 72 16.14 3.70 6.68
CA TRP A 72 15.03 2.73 6.63
C TRP A 72 14.88 2.01 5.31
N ASP A 73 15.53 2.49 4.25
CA ASP A 73 15.62 1.84 2.95
C ASP A 73 16.96 1.14 2.73
N SER A 74 17.83 0.99 3.75
CA SER A 74 19.07 0.23 3.57
C SER A 74 18.75 -1.21 3.14
N PRO A 75 19.64 -1.85 2.33
CA PRO A 75 19.41 -3.21 1.85
C PRO A 75 19.16 -4.24 2.95
N GLU A 76 19.58 -3.97 4.18
CA GLU A 76 19.42 -4.84 5.35
C GLU A 76 18.07 -4.68 6.05
N THR A 77 17.24 -3.70 5.67
CA THR A 77 15.93 -3.50 6.30
C THR A 77 14.81 -4.25 5.59
N LYS A 78 13.79 -4.63 6.33
CA LYS A 78 12.58 -5.29 5.82
C LYS A 78 11.47 -4.29 5.48
N LEU A 79 11.76 -2.99 5.53
CA LEU A 79 10.89 -1.90 5.05
C LEU A 79 11.43 -1.26 3.77
N LYS A 80 12.55 -1.72 3.23
CA LYS A 80 13.15 -1.13 2.03
C LYS A 80 12.14 -1.04 0.88
N GLY A 81 12.20 0.08 0.17
CA GLY A 81 11.27 0.42 -0.91
C GLY A 81 10.10 1.31 -0.49
N HIS A 82 9.81 1.45 0.82
CA HIS A 82 8.74 2.36 1.26
C HIS A 82 9.11 3.83 1.02
N GLY A 83 10.35 4.22 1.31
CA GLY A 83 10.86 5.57 1.06
C GLY A 83 10.84 5.93 -0.43
N SER A 84 11.18 4.99 -1.30
CA SER A 84 11.08 5.17 -2.76
C SER A 84 9.63 5.42 -3.20
N GLY A 85 8.65 4.76 -2.57
CA GLY A 85 7.23 5.03 -2.81
C GLY A 85 6.82 6.44 -2.38
N HIS A 86 7.23 6.87 -1.20
CA HIS A 86 7.03 8.25 -0.74
C HIS A 86 7.71 9.28 -1.66
N TYR A 87 8.92 8.97 -2.13
CA TYR A 87 9.63 9.82 -3.08
C TYR A 87 8.85 10.00 -4.39
N MET A 88 8.26 8.94 -4.93
CA MET A 88 7.42 9.02 -6.13
C MET A 88 6.20 9.91 -5.91
N SER A 89 5.50 9.78 -4.78
CA SER A 89 4.40 10.69 -4.42
C SER A 89 4.89 12.14 -4.30
N ALA A 90 6.04 12.35 -3.65
CA ALA A 90 6.63 13.69 -3.49
C ALA A 90 7.00 14.30 -4.86
N LEU A 91 7.60 13.51 -5.77
CA LEU A 91 7.90 13.95 -7.13
C LEU A 91 6.64 14.38 -7.89
N ALA A 92 5.58 13.58 -7.83
CA ALA A 92 4.32 13.85 -8.54
C ALA A 92 3.64 15.12 -8.02
N LEU A 93 3.56 15.28 -6.70
CA LEU A 93 2.97 16.47 -6.06
C LEU A 93 3.83 17.72 -6.30
N ALA A 94 5.16 17.59 -6.22
CA ALA A 94 6.08 18.67 -6.55
C ALA A 94 5.95 19.11 -8.01
N TYR A 95 5.83 18.14 -8.94
CA TYR A 95 5.64 18.41 -10.36
C TYR A 95 4.34 19.18 -10.62
N ALA A 96 3.24 18.78 -9.99
CA ALA A 96 1.95 19.46 -10.10
C ALA A 96 2.00 20.89 -9.54
N ALA A 97 2.77 21.13 -8.46
CA ALA A 97 2.85 22.41 -7.76
C ALA A 97 3.96 23.34 -8.27
N ALA A 98 4.93 22.84 -9.05
CA ALA A 98 6.11 23.59 -9.49
C ALA A 98 5.72 24.71 -10.45
N THR A 99 6.17 25.93 -10.12
CA THR A 99 6.00 27.12 -10.97
C THR A 99 7.29 27.51 -11.70
N ASN A 100 8.45 27.01 -11.25
CA ASN A 100 9.74 27.23 -11.91
C ASN A 100 9.93 26.17 -13.02
N PRO A 101 10.09 26.58 -14.31
CA PRO A 101 10.23 25.65 -15.43
C PRO A 101 11.44 24.73 -15.30
N SER A 102 12.57 25.22 -14.78
CA SER A 102 13.78 24.40 -14.61
C SER A 102 13.57 23.32 -13.54
N HIS A 103 12.89 23.63 -12.44
CA HIS A 103 12.53 22.66 -11.43
C HIS A 103 11.56 21.61 -12.01
N LYS A 104 10.56 22.05 -12.76
CA LYS A 104 9.58 21.16 -13.37
C LYS A 104 10.25 20.18 -14.33
N GLU A 105 11.25 20.62 -15.09
CA GLU A 105 12.00 19.75 -16.00
C GLU A 105 12.86 18.71 -15.26
N ILE A 106 13.51 19.09 -14.16
CA ILE A 106 14.27 18.12 -13.34
C ILE A 106 13.31 17.07 -12.74
N LEU A 107 12.17 17.50 -12.20
CA LEU A 107 11.15 16.60 -11.65
C LEU A 107 10.62 15.64 -12.74
N ARG A 108 10.33 16.14 -13.95
CA ARG A 108 9.94 15.31 -15.10
C ARG A 108 10.97 14.22 -15.39
N ARG A 109 12.25 14.58 -15.50
CA ARG A 109 13.35 13.65 -15.74
C ARG A 109 13.43 12.59 -14.64
N ASN A 110 13.33 13.00 -13.37
CA ASN A 110 13.40 12.07 -12.22
C ASN A 110 12.20 11.11 -12.21
N ILE A 111 10.98 11.60 -12.46
CA ILE A 111 9.78 10.76 -12.61
C ILE A 111 9.96 9.76 -13.76
N THR A 112 10.39 10.23 -14.93
CA THR A 112 10.60 9.39 -16.11
C THR A 112 11.60 8.27 -15.83
N ARG A 113 12.69 8.57 -15.14
CA ARG A 113 13.69 7.58 -14.74
C ARG A 113 13.10 6.55 -13.78
N MET A 114 12.41 6.99 -12.70
CA MET A 114 11.75 6.09 -11.75
C MET A 114 10.79 5.13 -12.46
N VAL A 115 9.89 5.66 -13.29
CA VAL A 115 8.87 4.86 -13.99
C VAL A 115 9.50 3.85 -14.95
N ASN A 116 10.49 4.26 -15.73
CA ASN A 116 11.12 3.36 -16.70
C ASN A 116 11.90 2.24 -16.03
N GLU A 117 12.72 2.53 -15.03
CA GLU A 117 13.54 1.52 -14.36
C GLU A 117 12.70 0.59 -13.45
N LEU A 118 11.64 1.08 -12.83
CA LEU A 118 10.69 0.22 -12.12
C LEU A 118 9.94 -0.71 -13.08
N ARG A 119 9.60 -0.24 -14.28
CA ARG A 119 9.01 -1.11 -15.30
C ARG A 119 9.99 -2.18 -15.77
N GLU A 120 11.25 -1.83 -15.99
CA GLU A 120 12.30 -2.81 -16.30
C GLU A 120 12.40 -3.92 -15.23
N CYS A 121 12.36 -3.54 -13.96
CA CYS A 121 12.32 -4.50 -12.86
C CYS A 121 11.07 -5.41 -12.93
N GLN A 122 9.89 -4.81 -13.07
CA GLN A 122 8.61 -5.54 -13.08
C GLN A 122 8.53 -6.54 -14.24
N GLU A 123 8.98 -6.17 -15.43
CA GLU A 123 8.94 -7.02 -16.63
C GLU A 123 9.76 -8.30 -16.49
N ARG A 124 10.72 -8.35 -15.57
CA ARG A 124 11.43 -9.61 -15.28
C ARG A 124 10.53 -10.67 -14.66
N THR A 125 9.39 -10.31 -14.11
CA THR A 125 8.39 -11.23 -13.56
C THR A 125 7.42 -11.78 -14.63
N PHE A 126 7.55 -11.36 -15.88
CA PHE A 126 6.65 -11.75 -16.97
C PHE A 126 7.15 -13.05 -17.61
N VAL A 127 6.89 -14.15 -16.92
CA VAL A 127 7.28 -15.50 -17.35
C VAL A 127 6.08 -16.18 -17.97
N TRP A 128 6.14 -16.40 -19.28
CA TRP A 128 5.09 -17.10 -20.01
C TRP A 128 5.17 -18.62 -19.76
N SER A 129 4.05 -19.27 -19.54
CA SER A 129 3.93 -20.73 -19.46
C SER A 129 3.17 -21.24 -20.70
N GLU A 130 3.84 -21.99 -21.54
CA GLU A 130 3.20 -22.65 -22.70
C GLU A 130 2.16 -23.68 -22.26
N GLU A 131 2.40 -24.39 -21.15
CA GLU A 131 1.49 -25.35 -20.59
C GLU A 131 0.17 -24.72 -20.15
N LEU A 132 0.23 -23.57 -19.49
CA LEU A 132 -0.93 -22.87 -18.96
C LEU A 132 -1.56 -21.88 -19.95
N GLY A 133 -0.86 -21.56 -21.04
CA GLY A 133 -1.29 -20.54 -22.00
C GLY A 133 -1.44 -19.12 -21.41
N ARG A 134 -0.68 -18.81 -20.37
CA ARG A 134 -0.69 -17.52 -19.68
C ARG A 134 0.63 -17.24 -18.98
N TYR A 135 0.82 -16.01 -18.54
CA TYR A 135 1.90 -15.69 -17.60
C TYR A 135 1.73 -16.41 -16.27
N LEU A 136 2.85 -16.80 -15.65
CA LEU A 136 2.85 -17.36 -14.31
C LEU A 136 2.47 -16.27 -13.29
N GLU A 137 1.49 -16.56 -12.47
CA GLU A 137 0.91 -15.66 -11.49
C GLU A 137 1.39 -15.98 -10.07
N ALA A 138 1.08 -15.13 -9.10
CA ALA A 138 1.46 -15.33 -7.70
C ALA A 138 1.01 -16.70 -7.13
N ARG A 139 -0.15 -17.19 -7.56
CA ARG A 139 -0.70 -18.49 -7.13
C ARG A 139 0.11 -19.70 -7.60
N ASP A 140 0.93 -19.57 -8.63
CA ASP A 140 1.72 -20.66 -9.20
C ASP A 140 3.03 -20.90 -8.43
N PHE A 141 3.38 -20.00 -7.50
CA PHE A 141 4.64 -20.02 -6.78
C PHE A 141 4.45 -20.13 -5.26
N ALA A 142 5.55 -20.44 -4.59
CA ALA A 142 5.62 -20.58 -3.14
C ALA A 142 4.60 -21.58 -2.58
N PRO A 143 4.75 -22.89 -2.85
CA PRO A 143 3.94 -23.93 -2.24
C PRO A 143 3.99 -23.83 -0.72
N GLU A 144 2.88 -24.14 -0.06
CA GLU A 144 2.74 -24.06 1.39
C GLU A 144 3.84 -24.84 2.13
N GLU A 145 4.20 -26.02 1.64
CA GLU A 145 5.22 -26.87 2.26
C GLU A 145 6.63 -26.25 2.22
N GLU A 146 6.92 -25.42 1.24
CA GLU A 146 8.17 -24.66 1.20
C GLU A 146 8.11 -23.46 2.16
N LEU A 147 6.98 -22.75 2.19
CA LEU A 147 6.78 -21.61 3.09
C LEU A 147 6.83 -22.02 4.56
N LYS A 148 6.29 -23.20 4.92
CA LYS A 148 6.36 -23.74 6.29
C LYS A 148 7.80 -23.90 6.79
N LYS A 149 8.73 -24.21 5.90
CA LYS A 149 10.16 -24.40 6.22
C LYS A 149 10.95 -23.10 6.23
N MET A 150 10.44 -22.07 5.57
CA MET A 150 11.12 -20.79 5.45
C MET A 150 11.17 -20.06 6.79
N LYS A 151 12.31 -19.48 7.09
CA LYS A 151 12.48 -18.55 8.22
C LYS A 151 12.32 -17.11 7.75
N GLY A 152 11.81 -16.26 8.61
CA GLY A 152 11.74 -14.82 8.37
C GLY A 152 13.06 -14.09 8.64
N THR A 153 14.20 -14.76 8.56
CA THR A 153 15.52 -14.17 8.75
C THR A 153 15.98 -13.48 7.47
N TRP A 154 16.96 -12.60 7.62
CA TRP A 154 17.54 -11.88 6.49
C TRP A 154 18.16 -12.85 5.47
N GLU A 155 18.90 -13.83 5.91
CA GLU A 155 19.56 -14.83 5.07
C GLU A 155 18.53 -15.59 4.22
N ALA A 156 17.40 -15.96 4.82
CA ALA A 156 16.33 -16.64 4.09
C ALA A 156 15.71 -15.75 3.01
N PHE A 157 15.62 -14.44 3.22
CA PHE A 157 15.18 -13.51 2.17
C PHE A 157 16.22 -13.31 1.09
N ASP A 158 17.49 -13.26 1.44
CA ASP A 158 18.57 -13.07 0.48
C ASP A 158 18.66 -14.25 -0.51
N GLU A 159 18.33 -15.46 -0.08
CA GLU A 159 18.21 -16.64 -0.97
C GLU A 159 17.15 -16.48 -2.07
N HIS A 160 16.13 -15.66 -1.86
CA HIS A 160 15.06 -15.41 -2.83
C HIS A 160 15.27 -14.15 -3.67
N LYS A 161 16.23 -13.32 -3.27
CA LYS A 161 16.67 -12.19 -4.08
C LYS A 161 17.18 -12.69 -5.43
N THR A 162 16.91 -11.97 -6.50
CA THR A 162 17.25 -12.35 -7.88
C THR A 162 16.47 -13.54 -8.47
N LYS A 163 15.62 -14.22 -7.72
CA LYS A 163 14.72 -15.27 -8.24
C LYS A 163 13.44 -14.69 -8.86
N TRP A 164 13.57 -13.58 -9.57
CA TRP A 164 12.48 -12.79 -10.13
C TRP A 164 11.49 -13.59 -10.99
N ALA A 165 11.95 -14.66 -11.65
CA ALA A 165 11.09 -15.58 -12.43
C ALA A 165 10.02 -16.29 -11.56
N THR A 166 10.19 -16.32 -10.24
CA THR A 166 9.26 -16.93 -9.28
C THR A 166 8.41 -15.92 -8.52
N TYR A 167 8.44 -14.63 -8.90
CA TYR A 167 7.70 -13.59 -8.18
C TYR A 167 6.23 -13.48 -8.59
N GLY A 168 5.89 -14.00 -9.76
CA GLY A 168 4.56 -13.91 -10.35
C GLY A 168 4.33 -12.59 -11.10
N TYR A 169 3.55 -12.69 -12.16
CA TYR A 169 3.26 -11.57 -13.07
C TYR A 169 2.84 -10.31 -12.32
N GLY A 170 3.50 -9.21 -12.61
CA GLY A 170 3.17 -7.88 -12.11
C GLY A 170 3.74 -7.54 -10.75
N TYR A 171 4.42 -8.45 -10.05
CA TYR A 171 5.06 -8.12 -8.77
C TYR A 171 6.07 -6.99 -8.91
N LEU A 172 5.99 -6.02 -8.01
CA LEU A 172 6.99 -4.97 -7.87
C LEU A 172 7.13 -4.58 -6.40
N ASN A 173 8.30 -4.86 -5.83
CA ASN A 173 8.71 -4.42 -4.50
C ASN A 173 10.23 -4.53 -4.40
N ALA A 174 10.82 -3.79 -3.50
CA ALA A 174 12.25 -3.90 -3.15
C ALA A 174 12.57 -5.14 -2.28
N ILE A 175 11.58 -5.94 -1.93
CA ILE A 175 11.68 -7.19 -1.15
C ILE A 175 11.03 -8.32 -1.95
N PRO A 176 11.60 -9.55 -1.95
CA PRO A 176 10.97 -10.69 -2.62
C PRO A 176 9.57 -11.03 -2.05
N PRO A 177 8.66 -11.64 -2.85
CA PRO A 177 7.27 -11.90 -2.45
C PRO A 177 7.12 -12.97 -1.36
N HIS A 178 8.18 -13.66 -0.99
CA HIS A 178 8.21 -14.58 0.15
C HIS A 178 7.88 -13.87 1.48
N HIS A 179 8.20 -12.58 1.59
CA HIS A 179 7.87 -11.78 2.77
C HIS A 179 6.34 -11.65 2.98
N PRO A 180 5.52 -11.18 2.01
CA PRO A 180 4.07 -11.25 2.14
C PRO A 180 3.55 -12.69 2.31
N ALA A 181 4.17 -13.68 1.68
CA ALA A 181 3.77 -15.08 1.82
C ALA A 181 3.93 -15.60 3.27
N LEU A 182 4.95 -15.17 3.99
CA LEU A 182 5.14 -15.53 5.40
C LEU A 182 4.05 -14.96 6.30
N ILE A 183 3.48 -13.79 6.00
CA ILE A 183 2.32 -13.25 6.72
C ILE A 183 1.13 -14.23 6.63
N GLU A 184 0.90 -14.82 5.46
CA GLU A 184 -0.16 -15.82 5.27
C GLU A 184 0.06 -17.08 6.11
N MET A 185 1.31 -17.38 6.46
CA MET A 185 1.71 -18.47 7.35
C MET A 185 1.77 -18.07 8.83
N TYR A 186 1.15 -16.94 9.19
CA TYR A 186 1.09 -16.38 10.55
C TYR A 186 2.47 -16.08 11.16
N ARG A 187 3.43 -15.77 10.31
CA ARG A 187 4.73 -15.24 10.76
C ARG A 187 4.60 -13.75 11.00
N ALA A 188 4.98 -13.31 12.18
CA ALA A 188 4.88 -11.92 12.59
C ALA A 188 6.24 -11.38 13.04
N TYR A 189 6.32 -10.09 13.29
CA TYR A 189 7.49 -9.44 13.86
C TYR A 189 7.81 -9.99 15.24
N ASN A 190 8.81 -10.85 15.33
CA ASN A 190 9.26 -11.45 16.57
C ASN A 190 10.77 -11.81 16.48
N ASN A 191 11.34 -12.35 17.56
CA ASN A 191 12.76 -12.65 17.65
C ASN A 191 13.26 -13.77 16.72
N SER A 192 12.36 -14.67 16.28
CA SER A 192 12.72 -15.80 15.43
C SER A 192 12.32 -15.61 13.96
N ASP A 193 11.23 -14.90 13.71
CA ASP A 193 10.68 -14.67 12.37
C ASP A 193 10.46 -13.19 12.16
N TRP A 194 11.50 -12.45 12.02
CA TRP A 194 11.43 -11.01 11.89
C TRP A 194 10.81 -10.57 10.56
N VAL A 195 9.55 -10.94 10.36
CA VAL A 195 8.72 -10.48 9.24
C VAL A 195 8.12 -9.13 9.63
N TRP A 196 8.30 -8.13 8.79
CA TRP A 196 7.72 -6.80 9.02
C TRP A 196 6.48 -6.58 8.14
N ALA A 197 6.25 -5.38 7.62
CA ALA A 197 5.06 -4.88 6.96
C ALA A 197 5.20 -4.87 5.42
N PRO A 198 5.17 -6.03 4.72
CA PRO A 198 5.40 -6.08 3.27
C PRO A 198 4.33 -5.32 2.48
N TYR A 199 3.07 -5.38 2.89
CA TYR A 199 1.99 -4.67 2.21
C TYR A 199 2.04 -3.16 2.44
N TYR A 200 2.61 -2.72 3.56
CA TYR A 200 2.92 -1.31 3.77
C TYR A 200 3.93 -0.79 2.73
N SER A 201 5.00 -1.53 2.47
CA SER A 201 5.99 -1.15 1.44
C SER A 201 5.38 -1.16 0.03
N ILE A 202 4.64 -2.21 -0.34
CA ILE A 202 3.94 -2.31 -1.63
C ILE A 202 2.95 -1.14 -1.79
N HIS A 203 2.19 -0.81 -0.74
CA HIS A 203 1.27 0.31 -0.74
C HIS A 203 1.95 1.63 -1.12
N LYS A 204 3.10 1.93 -0.52
CA LYS A 204 3.79 3.21 -0.78
C LYS A 204 4.21 3.34 -2.25
N GLN A 205 4.67 2.26 -2.84
CA GLN A 205 5.05 2.22 -4.26
C GLN A 205 3.82 2.37 -5.16
N LEU A 206 2.75 1.65 -4.83
CA LEU A 206 1.48 1.72 -5.57
C LEU A 206 0.89 3.13 -5.51
N ALA A 207 0.86 3.76 -4.34
CA ALA A 207 0.40 5.13 -4.17
C ALA A 207 1.23 6.13 -4.98
N GLY A 208 2.56 5.99 -4.96
CA GLY A 208 3.46 6.84 -5.73
C GLY A 208 3.23 6.74 -7.24
N LEU A 209 3.03 5.54 -7.77
CA LEU A 209 2.71 5.32 -9.19
C LEU A 209 1.35 5.90 -9.57
N ILE A 210 0.34 5.76 -8.71
CA ILE A 210 -1.00 6.36 -8.89
C ILE A 210 -0.89 7.89 -8.92
N ASP A 211 -0.10 8.48 -8.03
CA ASP A 211 0.10 9.92 -8.00
C ASP A 211 0.82 10.42 -9.26
N ILE A 212 1.83 9.70 -9.75
CA ILE A 212 2.48 10.01 -11.04
C ILE A 212 1.47 9.92 -12.18
N ALA A 213 0.70 8.84 -12.26
CA ALA A 213 -0.34 8.68 -13.29
C ALA A 213 -1.39 9.80 -13.25
N THR A 214 -1.63 10.38 -12.08
CA THR A 214 -2.61 11.46 -11.89
C THR A 214 -2.08 12.82 -12.31
N TYR A 215 -0.81 13.12 -12.01
CA TYR A 215 -0.28 14.49 -12.10
C TYR A 215 0.74 14.73 -13.22
N MET A 216 1.29 13.66 -13.82
CA MET A 216 2.23 13.81 -14.94
C MET A 216 1.50 14.20 -16.22
N ASP A 217 1.93 15.29 -16.86
CA ASP A 217 1.34 15.77 -18.11
C ASP A 217 1.87 15.03 -19.35
N ASP A 218 3.04 14.38 -19.26
CA ASP A 218 3.51 13.44 -20.27
C ASP A 218 2.67 12.16 -20.24
N LYS A 219 1.75 12.04 -21.18
CA LYS A 219 0.80 10.93 -21.23
C LYS A 219 1.50 9.56 -21.34
N SER A 220 2.59 9.47 -22.06
CA SER A 220 3.33 8.20 -22.20
C SER A 220 3.87 7.71 -20.86
N ILE A 221 4.39 8.60 -20.03
CA ILE A 221 4.89 8.27 -18.69
C ILE A 221 3.75 8.04 -17.71
N ALA A 222 2.70 8.85 -17.76
CA ALA A 222 1.51 8.67 -16.94
C ALA A 222 0.83 7.31 -17.19
N ASP A 223 0.61 6.94 -18.46
CA ASP A 223 0.03 5.66 -18.87
C ASP A 223 0.94 4.48 -18.45
N LYS A 224 2.26 4.62 -18.56
CA LYS A 224 3.21 3.60 -18.09
C LYS A 224 3.15 3.43 -16.57
N ALA A 225 3.09 4.51 -15.80
CA ALA A 225 2.95 4.44 -14.35
C ALA A 225 1.64 3.76 -13.95
N LEU A 226 0.52 4.08 -14.63
CA LEU A 226 -0.75 3.42 -14.43
C LEU A 226 -0.70 1.92 -14.77
N LEU A 227 -0.02 1.55 -15.85
CA LEU A 227 0.17 0.14 -16.24
C LEU A 227 0.95 -0.63 -15.18
N ILE A 228 2.05 -0.07 -14.67
CA ILE A 228 2.82 -0.68 -13.57
C ILE A 228 1.93 -0.86 -12.34
N ALA A 229 1.22 0.19 -11.94
CA ALA A 229 0.31 0.15 -10.80
C ALA A 229 -0.79 -0.90 -10.97
N LYS A 230 -1.38 -1.01 -12.17
CA LYS A 230 -2.40 -2.00 -12.49
C LYS A 230 -1.86 -3.43 -12.35
N ASP A 231 -0.72 -3.71 -12.95
CA ASP A 231 -0.10 -5.03 -12.87
C ASP A 231 0.24 -5.40 -11.40
N MET A 232 0.73 -4.46 -10.60
CA MET A 232 0.93 -4.63 -9.15
C MET A 232 -0.39 -4.94 -8.42
N GLY A 233 -1.43 -4.16 -8.70
CA GLY A 233 -2.75 -4.35 -8.07
C GLY A 233 -3.37 -5.70 -8.41
N LEU A 234 -3.22 -6.17 -9.65
CA LEU A 234 -3.68 -7.50 -10.07
C LEU A 234 -2.84 -8.63 -9.46
N TRP A 235 -1.53 -8.41 -9.23
CA TRP A 235 -0.72 -9.35 -8.45
C TRP A 235 -1.27 -9.49 -7.01
N VAL A 236 -1.59 -8.37 -6.36
CA VAL A 236 -2.18 -8.37 -5.01
C VAL A 236 -3.54 -9.06 -5.01
N TRP A 237 -4.40 -8.77 -6.00
CA TRP A 237 -5.67 -9.48 -6.15
C TRP A 237 -5.47 -10.98 -6.26
N ASN A 238 -4.59 -11.44 -7.14
CA ASN A 238 -4.30 -12.86 -7.34
C ASN A 238 -3.89 -13.53 -6.02
N ARG A 239 -3.00 -12.88 -5.27
CA ARG A 239 -2.54 -13.37 -3.97
C ARG A 239 -3.69 -13.47 -2.96
N MET A 240 -4.50 -12.42 -2.83
CA MET A 240 -5.61 -12.40 -1.88
C MET A 240 -6.73 -13.37 -2.28
N HIS A 241 -7.11 -13.37 -3.54
CA HIS A 241 -8.21 -14.19 -4.05
C HIS A 241 -7.95 -15.70 -3.90
N TYR A 242 -6.75 -16.17 -4.24
CA TYR A 242 -6.44 -17.59 -4.25
C TYR A 242 -5.79 -18.11 -2.96
N ARG A 243 -5.24 -17.25 -2.13
CA ARG A 243 -4.42 -17.66 -0.99
C ARG A 243 -4.98 -17.24 0.36
N THR A 244 -5.95 -16.31 0.41
CA THR A 244 -6.51 -15.82 1.65
C THR A 244 -8.03 -15.91 1.69
N TYR A 245 -8.60 -16.09 2.86
CA TYR A 245 -10.04 -16.09 3.11
C TYR A 245 -10.35 -15.53 4.52
N VAL A 246 -11.60 -15.18 4.76
CA VAL A 246 -12.07 -14.82 6.10
C VAL A 246 -12.77 -16.00 6.73
N LYS A 247 -12.38 -16.34 7.96
CA LYS A 247 -13.05 -17.37 8.74
C LYS A 247 -13.59 -16.72 10.02
N LYS A 248 -14.92 -16.67 10.13
CA LYS A 248 -15.60 -16.04 11.27
C LYS A 248 -15.79 -16.99 12.45
N ASP A 249 -16.06 -18.26 12.18
CA ASP A 249 -16.58 -19.23 13.15
C ASP A 249 -15.61 -20.34 13.51
N GLY A 250 -14.37 -20.26 13.03
CA GLY A 250 -13.33 -21.26 13.34
C GLY A 250 -12.92 -21.22 14.80
N THR A 251 -12.62 -22.38 15.38
CA THR A 251 -11.92 -22.46 16.66
C THR A 251 -10.58 -21.76 16.54
N GLN A 252 -9.95 -21.38 17.65
CA GLN A 252 -8.65 -20.74 17.61
C GLN A 252 -7.58 -21.66 17.01
N GLU A 253 -7.67 -22.97 17.24
CA GLU A 253 -6.81 -23.99 16.65
C GLU A 253 -6.97 -24.02 15.13
N GLU A 254 -8.19 -24.07 14.64
CA GLU A 254 -8.50 -24.07 13.21
C GLU A 254 -8.01 -22.80 12.53
N ARG A 255 -8.17 -21.63 13.17
CA ARG A 255 -7.63 -20.35 12.64
C ARG A 255 -6.11 -20.36 12.52
N ARG A 256 -5.41 -20.97 13.46
CA ARG A 256 -3.93 -21.07 13.46
C ARG A 256 -3.39 -22.08 12.47
N THR A 257 -4.12 -23.14 12.21
CA THR A 257 -3.69 -24.23 11.30
C THR A 257 -4.01 -23.96 9.84
N HIS A 258 -4.84 -22.95 9.55
CA HIS A 258 -5.31 -22.64 8.20
C HIS A 258 -4.59 -21.41 7.64
N PRO A 259 -3.62 -21.59 6.73
CA PRO A 259 -2.89 -20.46 6.13
C PRO A 259 -3.82 -19.48 5.43
N GLY A 260 -3.47 -18.20 5.48
CA GLY A 260 -4.17 -17.15 4.77
C GLY A 260 -5.51 -16.73 5.36
N ASN A 261 -5.85 -17.13 6.57
CA ASN A 261 -7.03 -16.65 7.25
C ASN A 261 -6.86 -15.17 7.65
N ARG A 262 -7.55 -14.26 6.97
CA ARG A 262 -7.41 -12.81 7.17
C ARG A 262 -7.81 -12.34 8.56
N TYR A 263 -8.71 -13.02 9.24
CA TYR A 263 -9.05 -12.69 10.62
C TYR A 263 -7.83 -12.82 11.55
N GLU A 264 -7.03 -13.87 11.37
CA GLU A 264 -5.81 -14.08 12.14
C GLU A 264 -4.64 -13.25 11.61
N MET A 265 -4.48 -13.20 10.28
CA MET A 265 -3.37 -12.47 9.63
C MET A 265 -3.33 -11.00 10.05
N TRP A 266 -4.45 -10.29 9.89
CA TRP A 266 -4.50 -8.85 10.16
C TRP A 266 -4.58 -8.52 11.66
N ASN A 267 -4.79 -9.51 12.51
CA ASN A 267 -4.78 -9.33 13.97
C ASN A 267 -3.42 -9.61 14.62
N MET A 268 -2.44 -10.09 13.85
CA MET A 268 -1.07 -10.26 14.34
C MET A 268 -0.40 -8.89 14.52
N TYR A 269 0.49 -8.80 15.53
CA TYR A 269 1.29 -7.61 15.74
C TYR A 269 2.11 -7.26 14.48
N ILE A 270 2.05 -6.02 14.05
CA ILE A 270 2.71 -5.46 12.85
C ILE A 270 2.21 -6.04 11.51
N ALA A 271 1.76 -7.27 11.43
CA ALA A 271 1.20 -7.79 10.18
C ALA A 271 -0.01 -6.97 9.69
N GLY A 272 -0.80 -6.41 10.62
CA GLY A 272 -1.86 -5.46 10.32
C GLY A 272 -1.38 -4.07 9.88
N GLU A 273 -0.08 -3.83 9.77
CA GLU A 273 0.49 -2.61 9.21
C GLU A 273 0.43 -2.66 7.67
N VAL A 274 -0.78 -2.63 7.17
CA VAL A 274 -1.05 -2.67 5.72
C VAL A 274 -1.04 -1.28 5.09
N GLY A 275 -0.87 -0.24 5.90
CA GLY A 275 -0.89 1.16 5.47
C GLY A 275 -2.19 1.50 4.77
N GLY A 276 -2.13 2.26 3.68
CA GLY A 276 -3.25 2.60 2.82
C GLY A 276 -3.44 1.62 1.65
N MET A 277 -3.12 0.34 1.81
CA MET A 277 -3.21 -0.63 0.70
C MET A 277 -4.63 -0.71 0.14
N GLY A 278 -5.65 -0.80 1.01
CA GLY A 278 -7.05 -0.76 0.61
C GLY A 278 -7.42 0.54 -0.12
N GLU A 279 -6.97 1.69 0.38
CA GLU A 279 -7.17 2.98 -0.28
C GLU A 279 -6.57 3.01 -1.69
N SER A 280 -5.32 2.60 -1.83
CA SER A 280 -4.61 2.66 -3.12
C SER A 280 -5.24 1.75 -4.16
N LEU A 281 -5.67 0.53 -3.78
CA LEU A 281 -6.37 -0.39 -4.68
C LEU A 281 -7.75 0.15 -5.09
N ALA A 282 -8.49 0.75 -4.17
CA ALA A 282 -9.76 1.38 -4.48
C ALA A 282 -9.59 2.57 -5.43
N ARG A 283 -8.59 3.44 -5.21
CA ARG A 283 -8.24 4.54 -6.14
C ARG A 283 -7.89 3.99 -7.52
N LEU A 284 -7.05 2.97 -7.57
CA LEU A 284 -6.63 2.35 -8.83
C LEU A 284 -7.82 1.77 -9.60
N SER A 285 -8.80 1.18 -8.91
CA SER A 285 -10.00 0.63 -9.54
C SER A 285 -10.80 1.67 -10.31
N GLU A 286 -10.73 2.94 -9.92
CA GLU A 286 -11.40 4.04 -10.62
C GLU A 286 -10.63 4.54 -11.86
N MET A 287 -9.34 4.19 -11.95
CA MET A 287 -8.46 4.62 -13.05
C MET A 287 -8.38 3.60 -14.19
N VAL A 288 -8.83 2.36 -13.97
CA VAL A 288 -8.84 1.31 -14.99
C VAL A 288 -10.18 1.26 -15.70
N SER A 289 -10.16 0.99 -16.99
CA SER A 289 -11.37 0.99 -17.83
C SER A 289 -12.03 -0.38 -17.96
N ALA A 290 -11.27 -1.48 -17.88
CA ALA A 290 -11.78 -2.82 -18.02
C ALA A 290 -12.62 -3.22 -16.79
N PRO A 291 -13.91 -3.56 -16.94
CA PRO A 291 -14.80 -3.87 -15.82
C PRO A 291 -14.31 -5.02 -14.94
N GLU A 292 -13.71 -6.05 -15.55
CA GLU A 292 -13.18 -7.20 -14.84
C GLU A 292 -11.96 -6.81 -13.96
N GLU A 293 -11.02 -6.03 -14.52
CA GLU A 293 -9.87 -5.54 -13.76
C GLU A 293 -10.33 -4.64 -12.60
N LYS A 294 -11.31 -3.77 -12.85
CA LYS A 294 -11.93 -2.94 -11.83
C LYS A 294 -12.52 -3.78 -10.69
N ALA A 295 -13.30 -4.81 -11.02
CA ALA A 295 -13.91 -5.70 -10.03
C ALA A 295 -12.84 -6.42 -9.19
N ARG A 296 -11.77 -6.92 -9.82
CA ARG A 296 -10.64 -7.57 -9.14
C ARG A 296 -9.92 -6.62 -8.18
N LEU A 297 -9.70 -5.38 -8.58
CA LEU A 297 -9.05 -4.37 -7.73
C LEU A 297 -9.92 -3.97 -6.54
N ILE A 298 -11.23 -3.88 -6.71
CA ILE A 298 -12.18 -3.65 -5.61
C ILE A 298 -12.17 -4.83 -4.64
N GLU A 299 -12.21 -6.07 -5.14
CA GLU A 299 -12.10 -7.26 -4.31
C GLU A 299 -10.78 -7.26 -3.51
N ALA A 300 -9.67 -6.97 -4.17
CA ALA A 300 -8.37 -6.87 -3.51
C ALA A 300 -8.35 -5.79 -2.42
N SER A 301 -8.92 -4.62 -2.69
CA SER A 301 -9.07 -3.54 -1.70
C SER A 301 -9.82 -4.01 -0.46
N ASN A 302 -10.91 -4.74 -0.65
CA ASN A 302 -11.75 -5.25 0.43
C ASN A 302 -11.07 -6.37 1.25
N CYS A 303 -10.01 -6.98 0.75
CA CYS A 303 -9.22 -7.96 1.50
C CYS A 303 -8.33 -7.33 2.60
N PHE A 304 -8.13 -6.01 2.59
CA PHE A 304 -7.40 -5.29 3.65
C PHE A 304 -8.34 -4.76 4.72
N ASP A 305 -9.26 -5.62 5.15
CA ASP A 305 -10.43 -5.31 5.97
C ASP A 305 -10.22 -5.46 7.48
N SER A 306 -9.15 -6.13 7.92
CA SER A 306 -8.91 -6.43 9.34
C SER A 306 -10.22 -6.72 10.11
N PRO A 307 -10.87 -7.89 9.91
CA PRO A 307 -12.21 -8.16 10.44
C PRO A 307 -12.34 -7.95 11.94
N ALA A 308 -11.28 -8.28 12.71
CA ALA A 308 -11.26 -8.06 14.16
C ALA A 308 -11.35 -6.59 14.57
N PHE A 309 -11.01 -5.65 13.67
CA PHE A 309 -11.10 -4.22 13.91
C PHE A 309 -12.35 -3.60 13.27
N TYR A 310 -12.68 -3.99 12.04
CA TYR A 310 -13.79 -3.40 11.30
C TYR A 310 -15.16 -3.84 11.81
N GLU A 311 -15.33 -5.12 12.18
CA GLU A 311 -16.63 -5.62 12.62
C GLU A 311 -17.16 -4.92 13.89
N PRO A 312 -16.38 -4.71 14.95
CA PRO A 312 -16.82 -3.91 16.10
C PRO A 312 -17.16 -2.47 15.70
N LEU A 313 -16.29 -1.83 14.90
CA LEU A 313 -16.51 -0.43 14.46
C LEU A 313 -17.79 -0.28 13.64
N SER A 314 -18.08 -1.22 12.73
CA SER A 314 -19.30 -1.18 11.92
C SER A 314 -20.57 -1.17 12.78
N LYS A 315 -20.50 -1.72 13.99
CA LYS A 315 -21.57 -1.78 14.98
C LYS A 315 -21.49 -0.69 16.04
N ASN A 316 -20.62 0.31 15.85
CA ASN A 316 -20.34 1.38 16.80
C ASN A 316 -19.85 0.87 18.18
N ILE A 317 -19.12 -0.23 18.19
CA ILE A 317 -18.46 -0.77 19.37
C ILE A 317 -17.03 -0.24 19.42
N ASP A 318 -16.64 0.36 20.55
CA ASP A 318 -15.33 0.93 20.79
C ASP A 318 -14.31 -0.17 21.12
N ASP A 319 -13.55 -0.59 20.13
CA ASP A 319 -12.42 -1.51 20.25
C ASP A 319 -11.10 -0.85 19.80
N ILE A 320 -10.97 0.47 20.07
CA ILE A 320 -9.84 1.29 19.61
C ILE A 320 -8.69 1.28 20.62
N ARG A 321 -9.01 1.24 21.90
CA ARG A 321 -8.02 1.29 22.98
C ARG A 321 -6.92 0.24 22.80
N ASN A 322 -5.68 0.66 23.03
CA ASN A 322 -4.46 -0.15 22.92
C ASN A 322 -4.12 -0.64 21.49
N ARG A 323 -4.85 -0.19 20.47
CA ARG A 323 -4.42 -0.39 19.10
C ARG A 323 -3.36 0.62 18.72
N HIS A 324 -2.46 0.24 17.83
CA HIS A 324 -1.41 1.10 17.29
C HIS A 324 -2.03 2.13 16.33
N ALA A 325 -1.95 3.41 16.67
CA ALA A 325 -2.63 4.48 15.92
C ALA A 325 -2.12 4.56 14.48
N ASN A 326 -0.80 4.53 14.29
CA ASN A 326 -0.18 4.61 12.96
C ASN A 326 -0.58 3.44 12.04
N GLN A 327 -0.77 2.24 12.58
CA GLN A 327 -1.23 1.09 11.79
C GLN A 327 -2.71 1.17 11.42
N HIS A 328 -3.57 1.68 12.31
CA HIS A 328 -5.02 1.55 12.18
C HIS A 328 -5.69 2.77 11.53
N ILE A 329 -5.13 3.98 11.67
CA ILE A 329 -5.69 5.18 11.03
C ILE A 329 -5.71 5.05 9.49
N PRO A 330 -4.64 4.62 8.80
CA PRO A 330 -4.67 4.46 7.35
C PRO A 330 -5.71 3.44 6.86
N MET A 331 -6.01 2.41 7.65
CA MET A 331 -7.04 1.43 7.32
C MET A 331 -8.44 2.06 7.24
N ILE A 332 -8.72 3.04 8.11
CA ILE A 332 -10.01 3.75 8.11
C ILE A 332 -10.16 4.64 6.87
N ILE A 333 -9.07 5.25 6.41
CA ILE A 333 -9.06 5.98 5.14
C ILE A 333 -9.36 5.01 3.99
N GLY A 334 -8.77 3.82 4.02
CA GLY A 334 -9.05 2.73 3.09
C GLY A 334 -10.51 2.30 3.10
N ALA A 335 -11.11 2.13 4.28
CA ALA A 335 -12.53 1.78 4.41
C ALA A 335 -13.43 2.84 3.76
N LEU A 336 -13.20 4.13 4.04
CA LEU A 336 -13.97 5.21 3.42
C LEU A 336 -13.80 5.21 1.89
N ARG A 337 -12.60 4.98 1.39
CA ARG A 337 -12.35 4.92 -0.04
C ARG A 337 -13.04 3.72 -0.70
N SER A 338 -13.04 2.56 -0.04
CA SER A 338 -13.78 1.38 -0.52
C SER A 338 -15.29 1.66 -0.62
N TYR A 339 -15.87 2.34 0.38
CA TYR A 339 -17.26 2.79 0.31
C TYR A 339 -17.53 3.66 -0.92
N LEU A 340 -16.67 4.64 -1.20
CA LEU A 340 -16.82 5.53 -2.35
C LEU A 340 -16.73 4.79 -3.69
N SER A 341 -15.97 3.70 -3.75
CA SER A 341 -15.76 2.93 -4.99
C SER A 341 -16.81 1.84 -5.23
N ASN A 342 -17.40 1.27 -4.18
CA ASN A 342 -18.32 0.12 -4.29
C ASN A 342 -19.69 0.32 -3.65
N ASN A 343 -19.93 1.45 -2.96
CA ASN A 343 -21.16 1.79 -2.23
C ASN A 343 -21.54 0.78 -1.11
N ASP A 344 -20.59 -0.02 -0.61
CA ASP A 344 -20.87 -0.91 0.52
C ASP A 344 -20.90 -0.12 1.83
N THR A 345 -22.10 0.01 2.41
CA THR A 345 -22.33 0.78 3.62
C THR A 345 -21.63 0.22 4.87
N PHE A 346 -21.16 -1.03 4.85
CA PHE A 346 -20.32 -1.57 5.90
C PHE A 346 -19.07 -0.68 6.11
N TYR A 347 -18.39 -0.32 5.04
CA TYR A 347 -17.18 0.51 5.10
C TYR A 347 -17.48 1.96 5.50
N TYR A 348 -18.65 2.48 5.12
CA TYR A 348 -19.11 3.78 5.62
C TYR A 348 -19.26 3.75 7.15
N HIS A 349 -19.96 2.75 7.69
CA HIS A 349 -20.15 2.64 9.13
C HIS A 349 -18.82 2.47 9.89
N VAL A 350 -17.89 1.68 9.37
CA VAL A 350 -16.54 1.57 9.94
C VAL A 350 -15.89 2.94 10.07
N SER A 351 -15.86 3.71 8.98
CA SER A 351 -15.18 5.00 8.95
C SER A 351 -15.89 6.07 9.78
N HIS A 352 -17.21 6.17 9.65
CA HIS A 352 -18.03 7.14 10.37
C HIS A 352 -18.00 6.91 11.88
N ASN A 353 -18.15 5.66 12.32
CA ASN A 353 -18.14 5.34 13.74
C ASN A 353 -16.74 5.54 14.34
N PHE A 354 -15.68 5.14 13.63
CA PHE A 354 -14.33 5.43 14.07
C PHE A 354 -14.10 6.94 14.26
N TRP A 355 -14.51 7.77 13.28
CA TRP A 355 -14.38 9.21 13.40
C TRP A 355 -15.08 9.77 14.63
N ASN A 356 -16.33 9.36 14.87
CA ASN A 356 -17.10 9.82 16.03
C ASN A 356 -16.47 9.38 17.35
N LEU A 357 -16.01 8.13 17.45
CA LEU A 357 -15.33 7.61 18.64
C LEU A 357 -14.02 8.37 18.92
N ILE A 358 -13.19 8.60 17.86
CA ILE A 358 -11.94 9.33 18.00
C ILE A 358 -12.19 10.78 18.47
N GLN A 359 -13.12 11.49 17.81
CA GLN A 359 -13.43 12.89 18.16
C GLN A 359 -13.98 13.01 19.57
N GLY A 360 -14.82 12.09 19.99
CA GLY A 360 -15.51 12.15 21.27
C GLY A 360 -14.71 11.61 22.46
N ARG A 361 -13.73 10.73 22.23
CA ARG A 361 -13.14 9.94 23.33
C ARG A 361 -11.61 9.95 23.38
N TYR A 362 -10.92 10.07 22.23
CA TYR A 362 -9.47 9.85 22.15
C TYR A 362 -8.67 11.09 21.77
N ARG A 363 -9.34 12.12 21.30
CA ARG A 363 -8.68 13.34 20.81
C ARG A 363 -8.21 14.20 21.98
N TYR A 364 -6.93 14.54 21.99
CA TYR A 364 -6.36 15.55 22.86
C TYR A 364 -6.72 16.99 22.39
N SER A 365 -6.55 17.96 23.25
CA SER A 365 -6.78 19.37 22.94
C SER A 365 -5.95 19.89 21.74
N THR A 366 -4.78 19.27 21.53
CA THR A 366 -3.90 19.57 20.38
C THR A 366 -4.37 18.96 19.06
N GLY A 367 -5.40 18.10 19.06
CA GLY A 367 -5.88 17.36 17.91
C GLY A 367 -5.24 16.00 17.72
N GLY A 368 -4.16 15.66 18.43
CA GLY A 368 -3.56 14.33 18.41
C GLY A 368 -4.45 13.28 19.06
N VAL A 369 -4.25 12.01 18.72
CA VAL A 369 -5.06 10.88 19.21
C VAL A 369 -4.23 9.72 19.76
N GLY A 370 -2.91 9.77 19.66
CA GLY A 370 -1.99 8.72 20.10
C GLY A 370 -0.94 9.22 21.08
N ASN A 371 -0.52 8.33 21.95
CA ASN A 371 0.63 8.54 22.85
C ASN A 371 1.50 7.30 22.86
N GLY A 372 2.79 7.43 22.51
CA GLY A 372 3.68 6.30 22.26
C GLY A 372 3.12 5.40 21.17
N GLU A 373 2.65 6.02 20.08
CA GLU A 373 2.04 5.39 18.88
C GLU A 373 0.73 4.62 19.13
N MET A 374 0.22 4.59 20.34
CA MET A 374 -0.97 3.82 20.72
C MET A 374 -2.15 4.74 21.05
N PHE A 375 -3.35 4.31 20.71
CA PHE A 375 -4.56 4.86 21.34
C PHE A 375 -4.57 4.45 22.81
N ARG A 376 -4.68 5.44 23.70
CA ARG A 376 -4.64 5.19 25.14
C ARG A 376 -6.04 5.08 25.74
N GLN A 377 -6.17 5.36 27.00
CA GLN A 377 -7.44 5.36 27.71
C GLN A 377 -8.36 6.44 27.12
N PRO A 378 -9.63 6.13 26.81
CA PRO A 378 -10.60 7.17 26.44
C PRO A 378 -10.78 8.19 27.56
N TYR A 379 -11.05 9.44 27.17
CA TYR A 379 -11.28 10.57 28.07
C TYR A 379 -10.11 10.94 29.00
N THR A 380 -8.89 10.73 28.60
CA THR A 380 -7.69 11.09 29.40
C THR A 380 -6.90 12.25 28.77
#